data_544447b7066678ab30e42340a92b0126
#
_entry.id   544447b7066678ab30e42340a92b0126
#
_cell.length_a   1.000
_cell.length_b   1.000
_cell.length_c   1.000
_cell.angle_alpha   90.00
_cell.angle_beta   90.00
_cell.angle_gamma   90.00
#
_symmetry.space_group_name_H-M   'P 1'
#
loop_
_entity.id
_entity.type
_entity.pdbx_description
1 polymer ?
#
loop_
_entity_poly.entity_id
_entity_poly.type
_entity_poly.pdbx_seq_one_letter_code
_entity_poly.pdbx_strand_id
1 'polypeptide(L)'
;DPIQLHIPEVIINLAQLKKGMVLLTGPAGSGKSTTLACIIDQINKTRDAHIITIEDPIEYLHTHNRSIVSQREVYHDTKDYISALKAALREAPEVILVGEMRDLETIDIAVTAAETGHLLFSSLHTVGAANTIDRMIDVFPSSQQQQIRVQLAMVLSAVISQQLVPSIDGKMIPVFEIMICNQAIRTLIREGKTH
;
A
#
# COMPACT_ATOMS: atom_id res chain seq x y z
N ASP A 1 4.81 12.67 13.54
CA ASP A 1 3.52 12.63 14.24
C ASP A 1 2.40 12.83 13.25
N PRO A 2 1.46 11.86 13.09
CA PRO A 2 0.35 11.92 12.12
C PRO A 2 -0.56 13.15 12.32
N ILE A 3 -0.75 13.60 13.55
CA ILE A 3 -1.61 14.77 13.88
C ILE A 3 -0.99 16.04 13.27
N GLN A 4 0.32 16.23 13.46
CA GLN A 4 1.05 17.38 12.91
C GLN A 4 1.09 17.38 11.37
N LEU A 5 0.98 16.20 10.77
CA LEU A 5 0.94 15.99 9.33
C LEU A 5 -0.49 16.01 8.75
N HIS A 6 -1.48 16.30 9.57
CA HIS A 6 -2.89 16.32 9.18
C HIS A 6 -3.37 15.01 8.52
N ILE A 7 -2.82 13.86 8.95
CA ILE A 7 -3.24 12.55 8.46
C ILE A 7 -4.49 12.12 9.24
N PRO A 8 -5.61 11.84 8.57
CA PRO A 8 -6.84 11.40 9.24
C PRO A 8 -6.65 10.10 10.05
N GLU A 9 -7.29 10.02 11.20
CA GLU A 9 -7.21 8.86 12.09
C GLU A 9 -7.64 7.56 11.39
N VAL A 10 -8.62 7.62 10.49
CA VAL A 10 -9.08 6.46 9.71
C VAL A 10 -7.93 5.82 8.89
N ILE A 11 -6.98 6.63 8.41
CA ILE A 11 -5.81 6.13 7.68
C ILE A 11 -4.85 5.43 8.66
N ILE A 12 -4.60 6.03 9.81
CA ILE A 12 -3.72 5.44 10.83
C ILE A 12 -4.31 4.15 11.40
N ASN A 13 -5.63 4.08 11.53
CA ASN A 13 -6.33 2.89 11.99
C ASN A 13 -6.20 1.69 11.04
N LEU A 14 -5.79 1.87 9.79
CA LEU A 14 -5.43 0.77 8.90
C LEU A 14 -4.25 -0.07 9.43
N ALA A 15 -3.44 0.46 10.32
CA ALA A 15 -2.41 -0.27 11.06
C ALA A 15 -2.96 -1.44 11.90
N GLN A 16 -4.26 -1.44 12.23
CA GLN A 16 -4.91 -2.50 13.00
C GLN A 16 -5.35 -3.69 12.16
N LEU A 17 -5.35 -3.56 10.84
CA LEU A 17 -5.68 -4.66 9.94
C LEU A 17 -4.69 -5.82 10.13
N LYS A 18 -5.19 -7.04 10.07
CA LYS A 18 -4.36 -8.24 10.23
C LYS A 18 -3.85 -8.77 8.89
N LYS A 19 -4.62 -8.57 7.83
CA LYS A 19 -4.31 -9.02 6.46
C LYS A 19 -5.03 -8.16 5.44
N GLY A 20 -4.66 -8.32 4.18
CA GLY A 20 -5.26 -7.61 3.06
C GLY A 20 -4.29 -6.63 2.41
N MET A 21 -4.80 -5.81 1.50
CA MET A 21 -4.00 -4.86 0.73
C MET A 21 -4.51 -3.44 0.95
N VAL A 22 -3.61 -2.53 1.23
CA VAL A 22 -3.87 -1.09 1.36
C VAL A 22 -3.00 -0.35 0.34
N LEU A 23 -3.61 0.48 -0.49
CA LEU A 23 -2.93 1.23 -1.53
C LEU A 23 -2.96 2.73 -1.23
N LEU A 24 -1.78 3.36 -1.26
CA LEU A 24 -1.66 4.81 -1.27
C LEU A 24 -1.35 5.28 -2.69
N THR A 25 -2.13 6.21 -3.20
CA THR A 25 -2.02 6.67 -4.58
C THR A 25 -1.91 8.19 -4.64
N GLY A 26 -1.42 8.69 -5.74
CA GLY A 26 -1.24 10.13 -5.94
C GLY A 26 0.04 10.46 -6.71
N PRO A 27 0.18 11.71 -7.16
CA PRO A 27 1.36 12.14 -7.92
C PRO A 27 2.66 12.02 -7.11
N ALA A 28 3.79 12.09 -7.79
CA ALA A 28 5.09 12.19 -7.13
C ALA A 28 5.11 13.44 -6.23
N GLY A 29 5.72 13.31 -5.05
CA GLY A 29 5.79 14.41 -4.07
C GLY A 29 4.49 14.68 -3.31
N SER A 30 3.44 13.85 -3.43
CA SER A 30 2.18 14.05 -2.69
C SER A 30 2.23 13.60 -1.21
N GLY A 31 3.38 13.11 -0.73
CA GLY A 31 3.57 12.71 0.66
C GLY A 31 3.18 11.25 0.97
N LYS A 32 3.04 10.39 -0.04
CA LYS A 32 2.69 8.96 0.14
C LYS A 32 3.66 8.24 1.07
N SER A 33 4.97 8.38 0.83
CA SER A 33 6.01 7.74 1.66
C SER A 33 5.91 8.18 3.12
N THR A 34 5.64 9.45 3.36
CA THR A 34 5.45 9.99 4.72
C THR A 34 4.23 9.36 5.40
N THR A 35 3.11 9.25 4.70
CA THR A 35 1.88 8.63 5.24
C THR A 35 2.10 7.13 5.50
N LEU A 36 2.74 6.41 4.57
CA LEU A 36 3.11 5.01 4.75
C LEU A 36 4.04 4.82 5.95
N ALA A 37 5.06 5.68 6.10
CA ALA A 37 5.97 5.63 7.25
C ALA A 37 5.22 5.84 8.58
N CYS A 38 4.22 6.72 8.62
CA CYS A 38 3.38 6.89 9.82
C CYS A 38 2.57 5.63 10.15
N ILE A 39 2.02 4.95 9.14
CA ILE A 39 1.28 3.69 9.36
C ILE A 39 2.24 2.59 9.85
N ILE A 40 3.40 2.45 9.25
CA ILE A 40 4.43 1.47 9.66
C ILE A 40 4.91 1.76 11.08
N ASP A 41 5.16 3.02 11.42
CA ASP A 41 5.55 3.44 12.78
C ASP A 41 4.45 3.10 13.80
N GLN A 42 3.17 3.29 13.44
CA GLN A 42 2.04 2.91 14.29
C GLN A 42 1.98 1.40 14.52
N ILE A 43 2.17 0.59 13.48
CA ILE A 43 2.25 -0.87 13.60
C ILE A 43 3.42 -1.24 14.53
N ASN A 44 4.60 -0.68 14.28
CA ASN A 44 5.81 -0.94 15.04
C ASN A 44 5.67 -0.62 16.54
N LYS A 45 4.88 0.40 16.88
CA LYS A 45 4.64 0.81 18.26
C LYS A 45 3.56 -0.02 18.99
N THR A 46 2.65 -0.62 18.24
CA THR A 46 1.42 -1.20 18.83
C THR A 46 1.28 -2.70 18.65
N ARG A 47 2.07 -3.32 17.76
CA ARG A 47 1.96 -4.74 17.43
C ARG A 47 3.28 -5.47 17.58
N ASP A 48 3.21 -6.71 18.01
CA ASP A 48 4.34 -7.65 17.99
C ASP A 48 4.32 -8.36 16.62
N ALA A 49 5.08 -7.83 15.64
CA ALA A 49 5.05 -8.29 14.26
C ALA A 49 6.44 -8.24 13.61
N HIS A 50 6.65 -9.02 12.57
CA HIS A 50 7.75 -8.85 11.65
C HIS A 50 7.27 -8.01 10.46
N ILE A 51 7.87 -6.85 10.29
CA ILE A 51 7.58 -5.90 9.22
C ILE A 51 8.75 -5.92 8.23
N ILE A 52 8.48 -6.17 6.96
CA ILE A 52 9.48 -6.06 5.90
C ILE A 52 9.10 -4.89 4.99
N THR A 53 10.01 -3.97 4.76
CA THR A 53 9.84 -2.93 3.75
C THR A 53 10.82 -3.13 2.59
N ILE A 54 10.34 -2.86 1.37
CA ILE A 54 11.13 -2.92 0.13
C ILE A 54 10.93 -1.58 -0.56
N GLU A 55 11.97 -0.77 -0.63
CA GLU A 55 11.88 0.64 -1.02
C GLU A 55 12.97 1.04 -2.02
N ASP A 56 12.72 2.10 -2.79
CA ASP A 56 13.66 2.64 -3.76
C ASP A 56 13.54 4.19 -3.84
N PRO A 57 14.35 4.93 -3.07
CA PRO A 57 15.17 4.49 -1.92
C PRO A 57 14.39 4.43 -0.59
N ILE A 58 15.04 4.01 0.50
CA ILE A 58 14.51 4.14 1.87
C ILE A 58 14.50 5.62 2.24
N GLU A 59 13.31 6.21 2.44
CA GLU A 59 13.17 7.62 2.84
C GLU A 59 13.14 7.79 4.38
N TYR A 60 12.63 6.81 5.11
CA TYR A 60 12.45 6.85 6.56
C TYR A 60 13.03 5.58 7.20
N LEU A 61 13.93 5.77 8.16
CA LEU A 61 14.47 4.66 8.95
C LEU A 61 13.60 4.40 10.18
N HIS A 62 13.23 3.14 10.37
CA HIS A 62 12.49 2.67 11.52
C HIS A 62 13.40 1.92 12.49
N THR A 63 13.39 2.33 13.75
CA THR A 63 14.02 1.54 14.82
C THR A 63 13.06 0.47 15.31
N HIS A 64 13.56 -0.70 15.69
CA HIS A 64 12.72 -1.72 16.32
C HIS A 64 12.05 -1.17 17.58
N ASN A 65 10.77 -1.48 17.76
CA ASN A 65 10.03 -1.20 18.97
C ASN A 65 9.34 -2.50 19.43
N ARG A 66 8.01 -2.60 19.32
CA ARG A 66 7.31 -3.86 19.55
C ARG A 66 7.46 -4.81 18.36
N SER A 67 7.61 -4.27 17.17
CA SER A 67 7.87 -5.07 15.97
C SER A 67 9.37 -5.14 15.64
N ILE A 68 9.74 -6.16 14.90
CA ILE A 68 11.03 -6.23 14.20
C ILE A 68 10.81 -5.62 12.81
N VAL A 69 11.58 -4.60 12.46
CA VAL A 69 11.47 -3.93 11.15
C VAL A 69 12.72 -4.22 10.33
N SER A 70 12.56 -4.93 9.22
CA SER A 70 13.60 -5.24 8.24
C SER A 70 13.37 -4.40 6.99
N GLN A 71 14.21 -3.38 6.76
CA GLN A 71 14.11 -2.52 5.59
C GLN A 71 15.14 -2.93 4.54
N ARG A 72 14.73 -3.03 3.30
CA ARG A 72 15.56 -3.40 2.15
C ARG A 72 15.46 -2.36 1.06
N GLU A 73 16.59 -1.81 0.67
CA GLU A 73 16.69 -0.86 -0.44
C GLU A 73 16.99 -1.58 -1.75
N VAL A 74 16.19 -1.30 -2.77
CA VAL A 74 16.38 -1.84 -4.12
C VAL A 74 17.70 -1.31 -4.69
N TYR A 75 18.44 -2.15 -5.38
CA TYR A 75 19.79 -1.93 -5.92
C TYR A 75 20.93 -1.85 -4.89
N HIS A 76 20.62 -1.81 -3.57
CA HIS A 76 21.59 -1.87 -2.50
C HIS A 76 21.55 -3.21 -1.77
N ASP A 77 20.39 -3.54 -1.19
CA ASP A 77 20.19 -4.77 -0.41
C ASP A 77 19.57 -5.89 -1.23
N THR A 78 18.91 -5.55 -2.33
CA THR A 78 18.25 -6.48 -3.23
C THR A 78 18.36 -6.03 -4.68
N LYS A 79 18.24 -6.97 -5.61
CA LYS A 79 18.36 -6.70 -7.04
C LYS A 79 17.18 -5.89 -7.58
N ASP A 80 15.97 -6.26 -7.18
CA ASP A 80 14.71 -5.68 -7.67
C ASP A 80 13.56 -5.97 -6.68
N TYR A 81 12.42 -5.34 -6.90
CA TYR A 81 11.21 -5.55 -6.09
C TYR A 81 10.73 -7.00 -6.08
N ILE A 82 10.77 -7.66 -7.23
CA ILE A 82 10.26 -9.03 -7.43
C ILE A 82 11.08 -10.02 -6.59
N SER A 83 12.41 -9.96 -6.70
CA SER A 83 13.32 -10.82 -5.95
C SER A 83 13.16 -10.61 -4.44
N ALA A 84 13.08 -9.35 -4.02
CA ALA A 84 12.92 -8.99 -2.62
C ALA A 84 11.56 -9.48 -2.06
N LEU A 85 10.47 -9.29 -2.81
CA LEU A 85 9.14 -9.71 -2.38
C LEU A 85 9.03 -11.23 -2.30
N LYS A 86 9.57 -11.96 -3.27
CA LYS A 86 9.66 -13.43 -3.23
C LYS A 86 10.48 -13.94 -2.04
N ALA A 87 11.56 -13.25 -1.69
CA ALA A 87 12.37 -13.58 -0.50
C ALA A 87 11.61 -13.26 0.80
N ALA A 88 10.97 -12.09 0.87
CA ALA A 88 10.18 -11.66 2.03
C ALA A 88 9.09 -12.67 2.40
N LEU A 89 8.39 -13.23 1.42
CA LEU A 89 7.33 -14.24 1.67
C LEU A 89 7.86 -15.51 2.36
N ARG A 90 9.16 -15.82 2.24
CA ARG A 90 9.79 -16.96 2.92
C ARG A 90 10.17 -16.66 4.37
N GLU A 91 10.19 -15.40 4.74
CA GLU A 91 10.52 -14.94 6.09
C GLU A 91 9.27 -14.87 7.00
N ALA A 92 8.09 -15.21 6.44
CA ALA A 92 6.79 -15.21 7.13
C ALA A 92 6.50 -13.90 7.89
N PRO A 93 6.64 -12.71 7.27
CA PRO A 93 6.30 -11.45 7.92
C PRO A 93 4.80 -11.30 8.06
N GLU A 94 4.33 -10.60 9.08
CA GLU A 94 2.92 -10.20 9.20
C GLU A 94 2.60 -9.01 8.30
N VAL A 95 3.58 -8.13 8.08
CA VAL A 95 3.40 -6.88 7.33
C VAL A 95 4.49 -6.71 6.28
N ILE A 96 4.08 -6.36 5.07
CA ILE A 96 4.98 -6.07 3.96
C ILE A 96 4.64 -4.67 3.41
N LEU A 97 5.65 -3.82 3.27
CA LEU A 97 5.57 -2.58 2.50
C LEU A 97 6.34 -2.76 1.20
N VAL A 98 5.65 -2.67 0.08
CA VAL A 98 6.28 -2.56 -1.26
C VAL A 98 6.20 -1.10 -1.66
N GLY A 99 7.32 -0.41 -1.75
CA GLY A 99 7.38 1.04 -1.96
C GLY A 99 6.53 1.49 -3.14
N GLU A 100 6.59 0.76 -4.26
CA GLU A 100 5.70 0.97 -5.40
C GLU A 100 5.45 -0.32 -6.20
N MET A 101 4.32 -0.37 -6.89
CA MET A 101 3.97 -1.45 -7.84
C MET A 101 3.77 -0.85 -9.23
N ARG A 102 4.65 -1.21 -10.17
CA ARG A 102 4.63 -0.68 -11.54
C ARG A 102 4.31 -1.72 -12.60
N ASP A 103 4.64 -2.96 -12.36
CA ASP A 103 4.59 -4.04 -13.33
C ASP A 103 3.68 -5.18 -12.88
N LEU A 104 3.26 -5.98 -13.86
CA LEU A 104 2.37 -7.10 -13.68
C LEU A 104 2.90 -8.10 -12.64
N GLU A 105 4.17 -8.47 -12.72
CA GLU A 105 4.72 -9.52 -11.85
C GLU A 105 4.75 -9.07 -10.39
N THR A 106 5.14 -7.83 -10.12
CA THR A 106 5.12 -7.26 -8.77
C THR A 106 3.68 -7.23 -8.22
N ILE A 107 2.70 -6.80 -9.02
CA ILE A 107 1.30 -6.76 -8.61
C ILE A 107 0.77 -8.18 -8.33
N ASP A 108 1.06 -9.15 -9.18
CA ASP A 108 0.61 -10.53 -9.03
C ASP A 108 1.13 -11.17 -7.73
N ILE A 109 2.43 -11.00 -7.45
CA ILE A 109 3.04 -11.50 -6.20
C ILE A 109 2.47 -10.78 -4.98
N ALA A 110 2.25 -9.46 -5.06
CA ALA A 110 1.68 -8.67 -3.97
C ALA A 110 0.24 -9.10 -3.65
N VAL A 111 -0.59 -9.31 -4.68
CA VAL A 111 -1.95 -9.81 -4.51
C VAL A 111 -1.94 -11.20 -3.88
N THR A 112 -1.08 -12.09 -4.36
CA THR A 112 -0.89 -13.43 -3.79
C THR A 112 -0.46 -13.38 -2.32
N ALA A 113 0.45 -12.46 -1.96
CA ALA A 113 0.85 -12.24 -0.57
C ALA A 113 -0.34 -11.85 0.32
N ALA A 114 -1.18 -10.93 -0.15
CA ALA A 114 -2.38 -10.52 0.57
C ALA A 114 -3.42 -11.64 0.69
N GLU A 115 -3.58 -12.49 -0.34
CA GLU A 115 -4.45 -13.68 -0.30
C GLU A 115 -3.97 -14.71 0.72
N THR A 116 -2.66 -14.87 0.87
CA THR A 116 -2.04 -15.84 1.79
C THR A 116 -1.91 -15.33 3.23
N GLY A 117 -2.51 -14.18 3.53
CA GLY A 117 -2.71 -13.73 4.92
C GLY A 117 -1.81 -12.60 5.38
N HIS A 118 -0.94 -12.06 4.52
CA HIS A 118 -0.10 -10.90 4.85
C HIS A 118 -0.91 -9.60 4.79
N LEU A 119 -0.52 -8.63 5.61
CA LEU A 119 -0.97 -7.24 5.46
C LEU A 119 0.03 -6.51 4.56
N LEU A 120 -0.40 -6.13 3.37
CA LEU A 120 0.45 -5.50 2.37
C LEU A 120 0.06 -4.04 2.16
N PHE A 121 1.05 -3.16 2.24
CA PHE A 121 0.96 -1.75 1.87
C PHE A 121 1.78 -1.50 0.60
N SER A 122 1.27 -0.66 -0.29
CA SER A 122 2.04 -0.22 -1.45
C SER A 122 1.58 1.14 -1.95
N SER A 123 2.38 1.74 -2.84
CA SER A 123 2.00 2.97 -3.50
C SER A 123 1.88 2.81 -5.03
N LEU A 124 1.06 3.68 -5.62
CA LEU A 124 0.93 3.88 -7.07
C LEU A 124 0.89 5.38 -7.39
N HIS A 125 1.14 5.72 -8.66
CA HIS A 125 1.12 7.11 -9.12
C HIS A 125 -0.22 7.53 -9.77
N THR A 126 -1.26 6.75 -9.58
CA THR A 126 -2.62 7.05 -10.06
C THR A 126 -3.30 8.08 -9.15
N VAL A 127 -4.33 8.74 -9.65
CA VAL A 127 -5.20 9.65 -8.88
C VAL A 127 -6.61 9.11 -8.88
N GLY A 128 -7.20 8.99 -7.68
CA GLY A 128 -8.53 8.44 -7.46
C GLY A 128 -8.56 6.93 -7.29
N ALA A 129 -9.47 6.45 -6.45
CA ALA A 129 -9.58 5.04 -6.09
C ALA A 129 -10.02 4.16 -7.27
N ALA A 130 -11.06 4.58 -8.00
CA ALA A 130 -11.57 3.85 -9.17
C ALA A 130 -10.49 3.69 -10.24
N ASN A 131 -9.82 4.79 -10.60
CA ASN A 131 -8.73 4.76 -11.59
C ASN A 131 -7.56 3.86 -11.15
N THR A 132 -7.28 3.79 -9.87
CA THR A 132 -6.22 2.92 -9.32
C THR A 132 -6.55 1.46 -9.54
N ILE A 133 -7.79 1.05 -9.24
CA ILE A 133 -8.25 -0.33 -9.47
C ILE A 133 -8.16 -0.69 -10.95
N ASP A 134 -8.69 0.16 -11.81
CA ASP A 134 -8.67 -0.09 -13.26
C ASP A 134 -7.21 -0.16 -13.76
N ARG A 135 -6.33 0.73 -13.31
CA ARG A 135 -4.92 0.71 -13.69
C ARG A 135 -4.22 -0.59 -13.29
N MET A 136 -4.50 -1.10 -12.10
CA MET A 136 -3.94 -2.39 -11.66
C MET A 136 -4.42 -3.55 -12.53
N ILE A 137 -5.68 -3.52 -12.96
CA ILE A 137 -6.26 -4.56 -13.82
C ILE A 137 -5.71 -4.46 -15.24
N ASP A 138 -5.57 -3.26 -15.77
CA ASP A 138 -5.17 -3.01 -17.15
C ASP A 138 -3.74 -3.43 -17.49
N VAL A 139 -2.85 -3.60 -16.49
CA VAL A 139 -1.51 -4.14 -16.75
C VAL A 139 -1.54 -5.65 -17.07
N PHE A 140 -2.64 -6.33 -16.77
CA PHE A 140 -2.81 -7.76 -17.06
C PHE A 140 -3.36 -7.98 -18.46
N PRO A 141 -2.96 -9.07 -19.15
CA PRO A 141 -3.60 -9.47 -20.42
C PRO A 141 -5.10 -9.66 -20.24
N SER A 142 -5.89 -9.36 -21.26
CA SER A 142 -7.36 -9.44 -21.21
C SER A 142 -7.88 -10.78 -20.70
N SER A 143 -7.17 -11.87 -21.01
CA SER A 143 -7.51 -13.23 -20.55
C SER A 143 -7.37 -13.42 -19.02
N GLN A 144 -6.62 -12.57 -18.35
CA GLN A 144 -6.36 -12.63 -16.89
C GLN A 144 -7.11 -11.55 -16.11
N GLN A 145 -7.67 -10.55 -16.77
CA GLN A 145 -8.29 -9.40 -16.11
C GLN A 145 -9.45 -9.80 -15.19
N GLN A 146 -10.28 -10.76 -15.59
CA GLN A 146 -11.38 -11.22 -14.74
C GLN A 146 -10.87 -11.93 -13.49
N GLN A 147 -9.79 -12.69 -13.58
CA GLN A 147 -9.18 -13.35 -12.45
C GLN A 147 -8.63 -12.32 -11.47
N ILE A 148 -7.86 -11.34 -11.92
CA ILE A 148 -7.30 -10.31 -11.03
C ILE A 148 -8.39 -9.43 -10.40
N ARG A 149 -9.51 -9.16 -11.08
CA ARG A 149 -10.67 -8.47 -10.48
C ARG A 149 -11.21 -9.21 -9.26
N VAL A 150 -11.37 -10.53 -9.39
CA VAL A 150 -11.85 -11.37 -8.28
C VAL A 150 -10.86 -11.35 -7.12
N GLN A 151 -9.58 -11.50 -7.40
CA GLN A 151 -8.52 -11.49 -6.40
C GLN A 151 -8.43 -10.14 -5.68
N LEU A 152 -8.40 -9.03 -6.42
CA LEU A 152 -8.40 -7.67 -5.83
C LEU A 152 -9.65 -7.43 -4.99
N ALA A 153 -10.83 -7.85 -5.43
CA ALA A 153 -12.05 -7.74 -4.67
C ALA A 153 -12.00 -8.48 -3.33
N MET A 154 -11.24 -9.57 -3.24
CA MET A 154 -11.06 -10.32 -1.99
C MET A 154 -10.06 -9.68 -1.04
N VAL A 155 -8.94 -9.15 -1.55
CA VAL A 155 -7.83 -8.71 -0.71
C VAL A 155 -7.81 -7.21 -0.43
N LEU A 156 -8.37 -6.38 -1.31
CA LEU A 156 -8.29 -4.93 -1.18
C LEU A 156 -9.09 -4.46 0.06
N SER A 157 -8.41 -3.77 0.96
CA SER A 157 -8.99 -3.23 2.20
C SER A 157 -9.26 -1.74 2.11
N ALA A 158 -8.36 -0.99 1.50
CA ALA A 158 -8.52 0.44 1.29
C ALA A 158 -7.69 0.95 0.11
N VAL A 159 -8.17 2.01 -0.53
CA VAL A 159 -7.39 2.85 -1.44
C VAL A 159 -7.46 4.29 -0.95
N ILE A 160 -6.31 4.91 -0.79
CA ILE A 160 -6.16 6.28 -0.30
C ILE A 160 -5.48 7.08 -1.39
N SER A 161 -6.19 8.01 -2.01
CA SER A 161 -5.61 8.93 -2.99
C SER A 161 -5.23 10.22 -2.29
N GLN A 162 -3.94 10.58 -2.31
CA GLN A 162 -3.36 11.70 -1.59
C GLN A 162 -2.79 12.74 -2.54
N GLN A 163 -3.12 13.99 -2.28
CA GLN A 163 -2.55 15.15 -2.95
C GLN A 163 -2.12 16.19 -1.93
N LEU A 164 -1.19 17.06 -2.31
CA LEU A 164 -0.85 18.24 -1.53
C LEU A 164 -1.45 19.48 -2.19
N VAL A 165 -2.11 20.30 -1.40
CA VAL A 165 -2.66 21.58 -1.84
C VAL A 165 -2.10 22.73 -1.00
N PRO A 166 -1.88 23.93 -1.59
CA PRO A 166 -1.45 25.07 -0.81
C PRO A 166 -2.58 25.56 0.09
N SER A 167 -2.27 25.80 1.35
CA SER A 167 -3.16 26.48 2.29
C SER A 167 -3.04 28.00 2.16
N ILE A 168 -3.95 28.74 2.80
CA ILE A 168 -4.00 30.21 2.74
C ILE A 168 -2.70 30.83 3.29
N ASP A 169 -2.04 30.20 4.25
CA ASP A 169 -0.76 30.61 4.84
C ASP A 169 0.47 30.11 4.04
N GLY A 170 0.25 29.55 2.85
CA GLY A 170 1.30 29.12 1.92
C GLY A 170 1.96 27.78 2.25
N LYS A 171 1.49 27.06 3.27
CA LYS A 171 1.94 25.71 3.56
C LYS A 171 1.25 24.68 2.68
N MET A 172 1.95 23.60 2.38
CA MET A 172 1.31 22.45 1.69
C MET A 172 0.63 21.57 2.71
N ILE A 173 -0.67 21.29 2.49
CA ILE A 173 -1.46 20.38 3.33
C ILE A 173 -1.95 19.18 2.52
N PRO A 174 -1.96 17.98 3.09
CA PRO A 174 -2.48 16.81 2.41
C PRO A 174 -4.00 16.82 2.37
N VAL A 175 -4.54 16.44 1.23
CA VAL A 175 -5.96 16.12 1.05
C VAL A 175 -6.10 14.68 0.60
N PHE A 176 -7.15 14.02 1.04
CA PHE A 176 -7.33 12.59 0.86
C PHE A 176 -8.71 12.27 0.29
N GLU A 177 -8.74 11.40 -0.71
CA GLU A 177 -9.90 10.59 -1.06
C GLU A 177 -9.68 9.20 -0.45
N ILE A 178 -10.60 8.72 0.37
CA ILE A 178 -10.44 7.48 1.13
C ILE A 178 -11.56 6.52 0.77
N MET A 179 -11.23 5.41 0.13
CA MET A 179 -12.15 4.32 -0.13
C MET A 179 -11.84 3.14 0.79
N ILE A 180 -12.76 2.81 1.68
CA ILE A 180 -12.69 1.59 2.51
C ILE A 180 -13.55 0.52 1.84
N CYS A 181 -12.93 -0.61 1.52
CA CYS A 181 -13.60 -1.68 0.78
C CYS A 181 -14.59 -2.46 1.64
N ASN A 182 -15.86 -2.16 1.48
CA ASN A 182 -16.96 -2.94 2.02
C ASN A 182 -17.47 -3.99 0.99
N GLN A 183 -18.47 -4.78 1.36
CA GLN A 183 -19.01 -5.83 0.48
C GLN A 183 -19.59 -5.28 -0.83
N ALA A 184 -20.21 -4.10 -0.82
CA ALA A 184 -20.75 -3.46 -2.02
C ALA A 184 -19.64 -3.09 -2.99
N ILE A 185 -18.56 -2.45 -2.51
CA ILE A 185 -17.40 -2.08 -3.32
C ILE A 185 -16.72 -3.34 -3.89
N ARG A 186 -16.56 -4.40 -3.09
CA ARG A 186 -16.02 -5.68 -3.56
C ARG A 186 -16.84 -6.27 -4.71
N THR A 187 -18.15 -6.15 -4.65
CA THR A 187 -19.06 -6.61 -5.72
C THR A 187 -18.86 -5.76 -6.99
N LEU A 188 -18.80 -4.43 -6.85
CA LEU A 188 -18.56 -3.53 -7.99
C LEU A 188 -17.22 -3.83 -8.68
N ILE A 189 -16.15 -4.08 -7.91
CA ILE A 189 -14.84 -4.44 -8.47
C ILE A 189 -14.96 -5.74 -9.27
N ARG A 190 -15.60 -6.79 -8.72
CA ARG A 190 -15.76 -8.08 -9.42
C ARG A 190 -16.56 -7.95 -10.71
N GLU A 191 -17.57 -7.08 -10.72
CA GLU A 191 -18.44 -6.87 -11.89
C GLU A 191 -17.86 -5.88 -12.91
N GLY A 192 -16.70 -5.28 -12.63
CA GLY A 192 -16.08 -4.30 -13.51
C GLY A 192 -16.84 -2.96 -13.55
N LYS A 193 -17.56 -2.63 -12.48
CA LYS A 193 -18.34 -1.39 -12.32
C LYS A 193 -17.64 -0.45 -11.36
N THR A 194 -16.43 -0.05 -11.70
CA THR A 194 -15.56 0.79 -10.84
C THR A 194 -15.90 2.28 -10.92
N HIS A 195 -16.74 2.70 -11.83
CA HIS A 195 -17.19 4.09 -12.03
C HIS A 195 -18.64 4.31 -11.62
#